data_744470b16731a71eb14aa053b26b4dd9
#
_entry.id   744470b16731a71eb14aa053b26b4dd9
#
_cell.length_a   1.000
_cell.length_b   1.000
_cell.length_c   1.000
_cell.angle_alpha   90.00
_cell.angle_beta   90.00
_cell.angle_gamma   90.00
#
_symmetry.space_group_name_H-M   'P 1'
#
loop_
_entity.id
_entity.type
_entity.pdbx_description
1 polymer ?
#
loop_
_entity_poly.entity_id
_entity_poly.type
_entity_poly.pdbx_seq_one_letter_code
_entity_poly.pdbx_strand_id
1 'polypeptide(L)'
;IIELNRPWTALEKEMDAARRAIKAAEGDLDKHKGNEAELADARRRREEGEKALAAAEAKKAGLTQYYEVELDRKSVHLTHEGIAAAQEAAGVGSFFVGNNMEWPHLMEQAMRAHVVYEKDKDYVVERGQSGQMEVVIVDEFTGRKMIGRQWSDGLHQACEAKERVPIKQETQTLATITLQNFFKLYKALAGMTGTAQTEAEEFHKIYKLEVVTIPTNRPCIRCDHEDRVYRTEREKWESIIDEIKKFSDAGRPVLVGTTSVEKS
;
A
#
# COMPACT_ATOMS: atom_id res chain seq x y z
N ILE A 1 -18.49 2.37 17.45
CA ILE A 1 -17.06 2.47 17.75
C ILE A 1 -16.39 3.56 16.90
N ILE A 2 -16.57 3.56 15.59
CA ILE A 2 -16.00 4.58 14.69
C ILE A 2 -16.42 5.99 15.11
N GLU A 3 -17.70 6.19 15.37
CA GLU A 3 -18.24 7.48 15.85
C GLU A 3 -17.61 7.90 17.19
N LEU A 4 -17.47 6.97 18.14
CA LEU A 4 -16.87 7.22 19.44
C LEU A 4 -15.39 7.62 19.32
N ASN A 5 -14.66 7.07 18.35
CA ASN A 5 -13.25 7.37 18.13
C ASN A 5 -13.02 8.62 17.23
N ARG A 6 -14.07 9.21 16.67
CA ARG A 6 -13.97 10.37 15.76
C ARG A 6 -13.18 11.56 16.35
N PRO A 7 -13.39 11.96 17.64
CA PRO A 7 -12.59 13.03 18.24
C PRO A 7 -11.09 12.72 18.29
N TRP A 8 -10.73 11.46 18.60
CA TRP A 8 -9.34 10.98 18.62
C TRP A 8 -8.71 11.07 17.24
N THR A 9 -9.39 10.52 16.22
CA THR A 9 -8.91 10.53 14.83
C THR A 9 -8.78 11.95 14.26
N ALA A 10 -9.65 12.87 14.66
CA ALA A 10 -9.56 14.28 14.25
C ALA A 10 -8.29 14.94 14.80
N LEU A 11 -7.96 14.71 16.08
CA LEU A 11 -6.74 15.23 16.68
C LEU A 11 -5.47 14.58 16.09
N GLU A 12 -5.49 13.30 15.74
CA GLU A 12 -4.36 12.68 15.04
C GLU A 12 -4.07 13.37 13.70
N LYS A 13 -5.10 13.68 12.93
CA LYS A 13 -4.95 14.44 11.67
C LYS A 13 -4.39 15.84 11.89
N GLU A 14 -4.83 16.53 12.95
CA GLU A 14 -4.28 17.84 13.34
C GLU A 14 -2.79 17.72 13.72
N MET A 15 -2.42 16.72 14.51
CA MET A 15 -1.04 16.45 14.90
C MET A 15 -0.15 16.14 13.68
N ASP A 16 -0.64 15.32 12.74
CA ASP A 16 0.10 14.99 11.52
C ASP A 16 0.24 16.18 10.57
N ALA A 17 -0.75 17.06 10.53
CA ALA A 17 -0.65 18.32 9.79
C ALA A 17 0.40 19.25 10.43
N ALA A 18 0.41 19.36 11.76
CA ALA A 18 1.40 20.15 12.50
C ALA A 18 2.82 19.58 12.29
N ARG A 19 3.03 18.28 12.39
CA ARG A 19 4.32 17.60 12.13
C ARG A 19 4.83 17.87 10.70
N ARG A 20 3.94 17.79 9.70
CA ARG A 20 4.27 18.11 8.31
C ARG A 20 4.67 19.58 8.15
N ALA A 21 3.97 20.50 8.80
CA ALA A 21 4.29 21.92 8.77
C ALA A 21 5.66 22.21 9.41
N ILE A 22 5.98 21.58 10.56
CA ILE A 22 7.29 21.68 11.22
C ILE A 22 8.39 21.17 10.28
N LYS A 23 8.21 19.98 9.70
CA LYS A 23 9.19 19.39 8.79
C LYS A 23 9.42 20.23 7.53
N ALA A 24 8.37 20.82 6.97
CA ALA A 24 8.48 21.74 5.84
C ALA A 24 9.27 23.01 6.21
N ALA A 25 8.96 23.61 7.37
CA ALA A 25 9.68 24.79 7.87
C ALA A 25 11.16 24.49 8.16
N GLU A 26 11.49 23.31 8.69
CA GLU A 26 12.88 22.87 8.87
C GLU A 26 13.61 22.71 7.53
N GLY A 27 12.94 22.14 6.53
CA GLY A 27 13.50 22.05 5.17
C GLY A 27 13.76 23.41 4.53
N ASP A 28 12.92 24.42 4.81
CA ASP A 28 13.12 25.79 4.35
C ASP A 28 14.26 26.51 5.09
N LEU A 29 14.43 26.23 6.39
CA LEU A 29 15.58 26.75 7.18
C LEU A 29 16.92 26.26 6.61
N ASP A 30 16.97 25.02 6.12
CA ASP A 30 18.19 24.48 5.52
C ASP A 30 18.49 25.03 4.13
N LYS A 31 17.46 25.35 3.35
CA LYS A 31 17.60 25.85 1.97
C LYS A 31 17.98 27.33 1.90
N HIS A 32 17.47 28.15 2.84
CA HIS A 32 17.54 29.62 2.75
C HIS A 32 18.57 30.26 3.69
N LYS A 33 19.70 29.58 3.93
CA LYS A 33 20.78 30.04 4.85
C LYS A 33 21.37 31.47 4.60
N GLY A 34 20.94 32.13 3.52
CA GLY A 34 21.42 33.47 3.15
C GLY A 34 20.36 34.60 3.15
N ASN A 35 19.10 34.32 3.45
CA ASN A 35 18.01 35.30 3.42
C ASN A 35 17.34 35.41 4.80
N GLU A 36 17.65 36.51 5.53
CA GLU A 36 17.16 36.72 6.91
C GLU A 36 15.63 36.76 7.02
N ALA A 37 14.94 37.35 6.03
CA ALA A 37 13.49 37.48 6.05
C ALA A 37 12.80 36.10 5.90
N GLU A 38 13.31 35.27 5.00
CA GLU A 38 12.79 33.87 4.78
C GLU A 38 13.11 32.96 5.97
N LEU A 39 14.28 33.13 6.59
CA LEU A 39 14.65 32.43 7.81
C LEU A 39 13.74 32.81 9.00
N ALA A 40 13.37 34.07 9.13
CA ALA A 40 12.47 34.56 10.19
C ALA A 40 11.05 33.97 9.98
N ASP A 41 10.56 33.95 8.74
CA ASP A 41 9.26 33.34 8.43
C ASP A 41 9.23 31.82 8.66
N ALA A 42 10.28 31.12 8.26
CA ALA A 42 10.40 29.66 8.51
C ALA A 42 10.47 29.32 10.01
N ARG A 43 11.19 30.14 10.81
CA ARG A 43 11.22 30.00 12.28
C ARG A 43 9.84 30.21 12.90
N ARG A 44 9.11 31.23 12.44
CA ARG A 44 7.76 31.51 12.92
C ARG A 44 6.81 30.34 12.62
N ARG A 45 6.80 29.84 11.37
CA ARG A 45 5.98 28.69 10.97
C ARG A 45 6.30 27.41 11.75
N ARG A 46 7.58 27.19 12.05
CA ARG A 46 8.01 26.08 12.91
C ARG A 46 7.45 26.23 14.33
N GLU A 47 7.60 27.40 14.94
CA GLU A 47 7.10 27.67 16.30
C GLU A 47 5.58 27.58 16.40
N GLU A 48 4.85 28.06 15.40
CA GLU A 48 3.39 27.90 15.29
C GLU A 48 2.99 26.42 15.18
N GLY A 49 3.72 25.64 14.37
CA GLY A 49 3.53 24.18 14.27
C GLY A 49 3.80 23.44 15.58
N GLU A 50 4.88 23.78 16.29
CA GLU A 50 5.21 23.20 17.61
C GLU A 50 4.11 23.52 18.66
N LYS A 51 3.59 24.75 18.68
CA LYS A 51 2.47 25.15 19.57
C LYS A 51 1.17 24.38 19.21
N ALA A 52 0.87 24.24 17.93
CA ALA A 52 -0.30 23.50 17.47
C ALA A 52 -0.21 22.02 17.85
N LEU A 53 0.98 21.42 17.68
CA LEU A 53 1.25 20.04 18.06
C LEU A 53 1.05 19.82 19.56
N ALA A 54 1.68 20.64 20.40
CA ALA A 54 1.56 20.54 21.85
C ALA A 54 0.11 20.75 22.35
N ALA A 55 -0.65 21.66 21.74
CA ALA A 55 -2.06 21.85 22.06
C ALA A 55 -2.93 20.65 21.69
N ALA A 56 -2.67 20.03 20.55
CA ALA A 56 -3.38 18.83 20.12
C ALA A 56 -3.02 17.60 20.99
N GLU A 57 -1.77 17.43 21.36
CA GLU A 57 -1.31 16.39 22.29
C GLU A 57 -1.96 16.52 23.67
N ALA A 58 -2.05 17.73 24.22
CA ALA A 58 -2.71 17.99 25.48
C ALA A 58 -4.22 17.64 25.45
N LYS A 59 -4.89 17.97 24.35
CA LYS A 59 -6.31 17.57 24.15
C LYS A 59 -6.46 16.06 24.02
N LYS A 60 -5.55 15.41 23.28
CA LYS A 60 -5.58 13.96 23.05
C LYS A 60 -5.43 13.16 24.35
N ALA A 61 -4.60 13.63 25.28
CA ALA A 61 -4.40 12.98 26.58
C ALA A 61 -5.68 12.81 27.42
N GLY A 62 -6.71 13.61 27.14
CA GLY A 62 -8.02 13.51 27.81
C GLY A 62 -9.06 12.65 27.08
N LEU A 63 -8.73 12.07 25.92
CA LEU A 63 -9.65 11.27 25.13
C LEU A 63 -9.37 9.78 25.26
N THR A 64 -10.44 8.98 25.13
CA THR A 64 -10.34 7.51 25.07
C THR A 64 -10.13 7.07 23.62
N GLN A 65 -9.14 6.22 23.41
CA GLN A 65 -8.91 5.55 22.12
C GLN A 65 -9.67 4.23 22.11
N TYR A 66 -10.50 4.03 21.12
CA TYR A 66 -11.33 2.83 21.00
C TYR A 66 -10.76 1.80 20.02
N TYR A 67 -9.90 2.21 19.08
CA TYR A 67 -9.19 1.32 18.17
C TYR A 67 -7.90 1.93 17.66
N GLU A 68 -6.99 1.07 17.23
CA GLU A 68 -5.73 1.42 16.57
C GLU A 68 -5.72 0.94 15.12
N VAL A 69 -5.09 1.71 14.23
CA VAL A 69 -4.99 1.40 12.80
C VAL A 69 -3.53 1.28 12.42
N GLU A 70 -3.15 0.15 11.88
CA GLU A 70 -1.85 -0.08 11.26
C GLU A 70 -2.02 -0.11 9.73
N LEU A 71 -1.82 1.03 9.08
CA LEU A 71 -2.03 1.17 7.63
C LEU A 71 -1.11 0.27 6.81
N ASP A 72 0.14 0.12 7.24
CA ASP A 72 1.14 -0.71 6.54
C ASP A 72 0.72 -2.19 6.46
N ARG A 73 0.02 -2.66 7.49
CA ARG A 73 -0.50 -4.03 7.58
C ARG A 73 -1.97 -4.16 7.19
N LYS A 74 -2.61 -3.03 6.89
CA LYS A 74 -4.06 -2.96 6.63
C LYS A 74 -4.86 -3.65 7.74
N SER A 75 -4.45 -3.45 9.01
CA SER A 75 -5.09 -4.04 10.18
C SER A 75 -5.69 -2.97 11.10
N VAL A 76 -6.70 -3.37 11.86
CA VAL A 76 -7.37 -2.54 12.87
C VAL A 76 -7.56 -3.38 14.11
N HIS A 77 -7.10 -2.88 15.26
CA HIS A 77 -7.24 -3.57 16.55
C HIS A 77 -8.08 -2.74 17.50
N LEU A 78 -9.06 -3.38 18.13
CA LEU A 78 -9.85 -2.73 19.19
C LEU A 78 -9.02 -2.67 20.47
N THR A 79 -9.09 -1.52 21.17
CA THR A 79 -8.57 -1.40 22.54
C THR A 79 -9.51 -2.10 23.53
N HIS A 80 -9.11 -2.19 24.80
CA HIS A 80 -9.99 -2.72 25.86
C HIS A 80 -11.29 -1.91 25.97
N GLU A 81 -11.20 -0.59 25.89
CA GLU A 81 -12.32 0.34 25.89
C GLU A 81 -13.19 0.16 24.64
N GLY A 82 -12.56 -0.09 23.49
CA GLY A 82 -13.24 -0.39 22.24
C GLY A 82 -14.04 -1.68 22.31
N ILE A 83 -13.49 -2.73 22.91
CA ILE A 83 -14.17 -4.01 23.12
C ILE A 83 -15.36 -3.83 24.05
N ALA A 84 -15.16 -3.14 25.18
CA ALA A 84 -16.23 -2.88 26.16
C ALA A 84 -17.39 -2.11 25.52
N ALA A 85 -17.08 -1.03 24.80
CA ALA A 85 -18.09 -0.23 24.08
C ALA A 85 -18.79 -1.02 22.98
N ALA A 86 -18.07 -1.94 22.30
CA ALA A 86 -18.66 -2.80 21.27
C ALA A 86 -19.63 -3.82 21.87
N GLN A 87 -19.29 -4.43 23.01
CA GLN A 87 -20.15 -5.36 23.74
C GLN A 87 -21.44 -4.68 24.22
N GLU A 88 -21.32 -3.47 24.79
CA GLU A 88 -22.45 -2.66 25.20
C GLU A 88 -23.37 -2.30 24.02
N ALA A 89 -22.79 -1.81 22.92
CA ALA A 89 -23.55 -1.43 21.72
C ALA A 89 -24.26 -2.63 21.05
N ALA A 90 -23.64 -3.81 21.09
CA ALA A 90 -24.21 -5.04 20.55
C ALA A 90 -25.29 -5.65 21.47
N GLY A 91 -25.37 -5.22 22.73
CA GLY A 91 -26.29 -5.78 23.73
C GLY A 91 -26.02 -7.24 24.05
N VAL A 92 -24.77 -7.69 23.87
CA VAL A 92 -24.32 -9.06 24.17
C VAL A 92 -23.35 -9.04 25.33
N GLY A 93 -23.19 -10.17 26.00
CA GLY A 93 -22.19 -10.31 27.05
C GLY A 93 -20.76 -10.31 26.48
N SER A 94 -19.82 -10.96 27.20
CA SER A 94 -18.44 -11.04 26.74
C SER A 94 -18.34 -11.66 25.34
N PHE A 95 -17.56 -11.04 24.45
CA PHE A 95 -17.25 -11.55 23.12
C PHE A 95 -16.38 -12.82 23.15
N PHE A 96 -15.79 -13.14 24.29
CA PHE A 96 -14.84 -14.27 24.42
C PHE A 96 -15.46 -15.49 25.08
N VAL A 97 -16.80 -15.52 25.26
CA VAL A 97 -17.50 -16.63 25.94
C VAL A 97 -18.68 -17.14 25.12
N GLY A 98 -18.78 -18.46 25.04
CA GLY A 98 -19.93 -19.16 24.45
C GLY A 98 -20.14 -18.87 22.97
N ASN A 99 -21.37 -18.59 22.57
CA ASN A 99 -21.75 -18.33 21.18
C ASN A 99 -21.26 -16.99 20.63
N ASN A 100 -20.61 -16.16 21.46
CA ASN A 100 -20.14 -14.85 21.06
C ASN A 100 -18.69 -14.84 20.53
N MET A 101 -18.03 -16.00 20.46
CA MET A 101 -16.61 -16.09 20.07
C MET A 101 -16.31 -15.63 18.64
N GLU A 102 -17.31 -15.53 17.77
CA GLU A 102 -17.17 -15.01 16.41
C GLU A 102 -17.18 -13.47 16.35
N TRP A 103 -17.70 -12.78 17.37
CA TRP A 103 -17.81 -11.33 17.38
C TRP A 103 -16.49 -10.57 17.22
N PRO A 104 -15.38 -10.95 17.88
CA PRO A 104 -14.10 -10.27 17.69
C PRO A 104 -13.67 -10.26 16.23
N HIS A 105 -13.78 -11.40 15.56
CA HIS A 105 -13.42 -11.53 14.14
C HIS A 105 -14.34 -10.69 13.25
N LEU A 106 -15.65 -10.78 13.41
CA LEU A 106 -16.61 -9.99 12.64
C LEU A 106 -16.39 -8.48 12.84
N MET A 107 -16.13 -8.05 14.07
CA MET A 107 -15.83 -6.66 14.39
C MET A 107 -14.55 -6.18 13.72
N GLU A 108 -13.49 -6.98 13.76
CA GLU A 108 -12.24 -6.66 13.10
C GLU A 108 -12.44 -6.47 11.58
N GLN A 109 -13.13 -7.41 10.91
CA GLN A 109 -13.37 -7.29 9.49
C GLN A 109 -14.28 -6.09 9.14
N ALA A 110 -15.31 -5.83 9.94
CA ALA A 110 -16.15 -4.65 9.76
C ALA A 110 -15.36 -3.35 9.94
N MET A 111 -14.51 -3.27 10.97
CA MET A 111 -13.65 -2.11 11.19
C MET A 111 -12.66 -1.92 10.05
N ARG A 112 -12.00 -2.98 9.58
CA ARG A 112 -11.10 -2.93 8.40
C ARG A 112 -11.84 -2.39 7.18
N ALA A 113 -13.02 -2.93 6.87
CA ALA A 113 -13.82 -2.49 5.73
C ALA A 113 -14.17 -0.99 5.79
N HIS A 114 -14.47 -0.46 7.00
CA HIS A 114 -14.88 0.93 7.16
C HIS A 114 -13.74 1.93 7.28
N VAL A 115 -12.61 1.54 7.87
CA VAL A 115 -11.53 2.45 8.28
C VAL A 115 -10.35 2.39 7.32
N VAL A 116 -10.03 1.19 6.78
CA VAL A 116 -8.85 0.97 5.97
C VAL A 116 -9.17 0.91 4.49
N TYR A 117 -10.25 0.20 4.10
CA TYR A 117 -10.58 -0.01 2.70
C TYR A 117 -11.48 1.09 2.15
N GLU A 118 -10.99 1.80 1.14
CA GLU A 118 -11.66 2.94 0.53
C GLU A 118 -12.28 2.56 -0.82
N LYS A 119 -13.55 2.97 -1.02
CA LYS A 119 -14.21 2.86 -2.32
C LYS A 119 -13.49 3.75 -3.36
N ASP A 120 -13.45 3.30 -4.58
CA ASP A 120 -12.81 3.93 -5.74
C ASP A 120 -11.26 4.00 -5.66
N LYS A 121 -10.69 3.33 -4.66
CA LYS A 121 -9.25 3.16 -4.48
C LYS A 121 -8.89 1.67 -4.35
N ASP A 122 -9.34 1.01 -3.28
CA ASP A 122 -9.09 -0.41 -3.03
C ASP A 122 -10.12 -1.32 -3.72
N TYR A 123 -11.32 -0.80 -3.99
CA TYR A 123 -12.40 -1.50 -4.69
C TYR A 123 -13.37 -0.53 -5.36
N VAL A 124 -14.12 -1.05 -6.31
CA VAL A 124 -15.25 -0.36 -6.95
C VAL A 124 -16.53 -1.16 -6.75
N VAL A 125 -17.68 -0.47 -6.83
CA VAL A 125 -19.00 -1.10 -6.81
C VAL A 125 -19.59 -0.98 -8.21
N GLU A 126 -19.77 -2.10 -8.89
CA GLU A 126 -20.28 -2.13 -10.26
C GLU A 126 -21.24 -3.29 -10.48
N ARG A 127 -21.92 -3.27 -11.62
CA ARG A 127 -22.85 -4.34 -11.97
C ARG A 127 -22.09 -5.53 -12.51
N GLY A 128 -22.18 -6.68 -11.80
CA GLY A 128 -21.59 -7.93 -12.19
C GLY A 128 -22.29 -8.63 -13.33
N GLN A 129 -21.77 -9.79 -13.71
CA GLN A 129 -22.37 -10.62 -14.79
C GLN A 129 -23.78 -11.12 -14.48
N SER A 130 -24.11 -11.27 -13.20
CA SER A 130 -25.45 -11.61 -12.73
C SER A 130 -26.47 -10.48 -12.82
N GLY A 131 -26.04 -9.27 -13.21
CA GLY A 131 -26.87 -8.05 -13.22
C GLY A 131 -27.05 -7.38 -11.85
N GLN A 132 -26.54 -7.96 -10.78
CA GLN A 132 -26.54 -7.38 -9.44
C GLN A 132 -25.30 -6.52 -9.20
N MET A 133 -25.42 -5.55 -8.28
CA MET A 133 -24.25 -4.76 -7.83
C MET A 133 -23.34 -5.63 -7.01
N GLU A 134 -22.03 -5.51 -7.23
CA GLU A 134 -21.01 -6.27 -6.53
C GLU A 134 -19.77 -5.43 -6.25
N VAL A 135 -19.02 -5.81 -5.22
CA VAL A 135 -17.70 -5.27 -4.90
C VAL A 135 -16.67 -5.94 -5.79
N VAL A 136 -15.88 -5.16 -6.50
CA VAL A 136 -14.77 -5.63 -7.34
C VAL A 136 -13.47 -5.02 -6.85
N ILE A 137 -12.50 -5.85 -6.50
CA ILE A 137 -11.19 -5.44 -6.00
C ILE A 137 -10.42 -4.70 -7.09
N VAL A 138 -9.72 -3.63 -6.71
CA VAL A 138 -8.77 -2.91 -7.55
C VAL A 138 -7.36 -3.23 -7.06
N ASP A 139 -6.49 -3.64 -7.96
CA ASP A 139 -5.09 -3.89 -7.66
C ASP A 139 -4.36 -2.58 -7.34
N GLU A 140 -3.72 -2.52 -6.19
CA GLU A 140 -3.07 -1.31 -5.67
C GLU A 140 -1.93 -0.80 -6.56
N PHE A 141 -1.22 -1.71 -7.24
CA PHE A 141 -0.05 -1.37 -8.05
C PHE A 141 -0.39 -1.06 -9.50
N THR A 142 -1.34 -1.79 -10.07
CA THR A 142 -1.69 -1.66 -11.49
C THR A 142 -2.97 -0.87 -11.74
N GLY A 143 -3.78 -0.62 -10.71
CA GLY A 143 -5.09 0.00 -10.83
C GLY A 143 -6.11 -0.86 -11.60
N ARG A 144 -5.79 -2.13 -11.87
CA ARG A 144 -6.66 -3.03 -12.64
C ARG A 144 -7.71 -3.67 -11.75
N LYS A 145 -8.92 -3.80 -12.30
CA LYS A 145 -10.02 -4.54 -11.67
C LYS A 145 -9.73 -6.05 -11.66
N MET A 146 -9.87 -6.67 -10.50
CA MET A 146 -9.63 -8.09 -10.28
C MET A 146 -10.97 -8.83 -10.24
N ILE A 147 -11.60 -8.99 -11.39
CA ILE A 147 -12.93 -9.63 -11.51
C ILE A 147 -12.86 -11.09 -11.04
N GLY A 148 -13.83 -11.48 -10.21
CA GLY A 148 -13.93 -12.85 -9.67
C GLY A 148 -13.02 -13.15 -8.49
N ARG A 149 -12.17 -12.21 -8.07
CA ARG A 149 -11.39 -12.32 -6.82
C ARG A 149 -12.17 -11.75 -5.63
N GLN A 150 -11.94 -12.34 -4.47
CA GLN A 150 -12.50 -11.90 -3.20
C GLN A 150 -11.38 -11.84 -2.16
N TRP A 151 -11.50 -10.93 -1.20
CA TRP A 151 -10.70 -10.99 0.01
C TRP A 151 -11.16 -12.15 0.88
N SER A 152 -10.24 -12.80 1.57
CA SER A 152 -10.50 -13.88 2.51
C SER A 152 -11.00 -13.37 3.86
N ASP A 153 -11.30 -14.32 4.72
CA ASP A 153 -11.62 -14.11 6.15
C ASP A 153 -12.80 -13.17 6.42
N GLY A 154 -13.80 -13.16 5.54
CA GLY A 154 -15.01 -12.36 5.72
C GLY A 154 -14.85 -10.87 5.38
N LEU A 155 -13.65 -10.40 5.01
CA LEU A 155 -13.42 -8.99 4.66
C LEU A 155 -14.22 -8.55 3.42
N HIS A 156 -14.30 -9.41 2.41
CA HIS A 156 -15.08 -9.10 1.21
C HIS A 156 -16.55 -8.90 1.54
N GLN A 157 -17.11 -9.80 2.35
CA GLN A 157 -18.49 -9.72 2.84
C GLN A 157 -18.72 -8.48 3.72
N ALA A 158 -17.71 -8.09 4.50
CA ALA A 158 -17.78 -6.85 5.29
C ALA A 158 -17.83 -5.60 4.39
N CYS A 159 -17.07 -5.58 3.28
CA CYS A 159 -17.14 -4.50 2.29
C CYS A 159 -18.48 -4.52 1.53
N GLU A 160 -19.01 -5.70 1.17
CA GLU A 160 -20.33 -5.84 0.55
C GLU A 160 -21.45 -5.31 1.48
N ALA A 161 -21.38 -5.65 2.77
CA ALA A 161 -22.31 -5.13 3.79
C ALA A 161 -22.21 -3.60 3.95
N LYS A 162 -20.99 -3.05 3.99
CA LYS A 162 -20.73 -1.61 4.03
C LYS A 162 -21.38 -0.89 2.86
N GLU A 163 -21.26 -1.43 1.65
CA GLU A 163 -21.80 -0.84 0.42
C GLU A 163 -23.28 -1.21 0.17
N ARG A 164 -23.88 -2.01 1.04
CA ARG A 164 -25.28 -2.47 0.95
C ARG A 164 -25.59 -3.20 -0.36
N VAL A 165 -24.61 -3.96 -0.84
CA VAL A 165 -24.78 -4.87 -1.98
C VAL A 165 -25.05 -6.30 -1.49
N PRO A 166 -25.58 -7.21 -2.34
CA PRO A 166 -25.80 -8.60 -1.95
C PRO A 166 -24.51 -9.24 -1.47
N ILE A 167 -24.56 -9.86 -0.29
CA ILE A 167 -23.42 -10.55 0.30
C ILE A 167 -23.25 -11.90 -0.39
N LYS A 168 -22.07 -12.15 -0.94
CA LYS A 168 -21.72 -13.43 -1.56
C LYS A 168 -21.29 -14.44 -0.50
N GLN A 169 -21.50 -15.71 -0.83
CA GLN A 169 -20.98 -16.79 0.00
C GLN A 169 -19.45 -16.75 0.02
N GLU A 170 -18.87 -17.07 1.16
CA GLU A 170 -17.43 -17.20 1.29
C GLU A 170 -16.94 -18.41 0.50
N THR A 171 -15.82 -18.25 -0.19
CA THR A 171 -15.18 -19.33 -0.93
C THR A 171 -14.20 -20.07 -0.02
N GLN A 172 -14.39 -21.36 0.13
CA GLN A 172 -13.47 -22.22 0.87
C GLN A 172 -12.38 -22.75 -0.07
N THR A 173 -11.11 -22.52 0.29
CA THR A 173 -9.98 -23.12 -0.41
C THR A 173 -9.94 -24.64 -0.12
N LEU A 174 -10.27 -25.44 -1.10
CA LEU A 174 -10.26 -26.89 -0.97
C LEU A 174 -8.86 -27.49 -1.03
N ALA A 175 -7.98 -26.92 -1.85
CA ALA A 175 -6.60 -27.37 -1.99
C ALA A 175 -5.73 -26.27 -2.59
N THR A 176 -4.45 -26.31 -2.29
CA THR A 176 -3.41 -25.43 -2.88
C THR A 176 -2.35 -26.28 -3.56
N ILE A 177 -1.80 -25.75 -4.64
CA ILE A 177 -0.65 -26.34 -5.35
C ILE A 177 0.37 -25.23 -5.64
N THR A 178 1.65 -25.54 -5.47
CA THR A 178 2.71 -24.61 -5.87
C THR A 178 2.82 -24.54 -7.40
N LEU A 179 3.31 -23.41 -7.94
CA LEU A 179 3.53 -23.26 -9.38
C LEU A 179 4.48 -24.35 -9.92
N GLN A 180 5.54 -24.68 -9.18
CA GLN A 180 6.46 -25.75 -9.56
C GLN A 180 5.75 -27.10 -9.76
N ASN A 181 4.91 -27.49 -8.81
CA ASN A 181 4.17 -28.75 -8.88
C ASN A 181 3.08 -28.71 -9.97
N PHE A 182 2.43 -27.57 -10.15
CA PHE A 182 1.44 -27.39 -11.21
C PHE A 182 2.06 -27.62 -12.60
N PHE A 183 3.20 -26.99 -12.89
CA PHE A 183 3.85 -27.16 -14.19
C PHE A 183 4.43 -28.57 -14.41
N LYS A 184 4.77 -29.29 -13.34
CA LYS A 184 5.19 -30.71 -13.46
C LYS A 184 4.06 -31.67 -13.92
N LEU A 185 2.81 -31.24 -13.88
CA LEU A 185 1.70 -32.04 -14.38
C LEU A 185 1.66 -32.15 -15.92
N TYR A 186 2.35 -31.25 -16.62
CA TYR A 186 2.40 -31.28 -18.08
C TYR A 186 3.44 -32.28 -18.57
N LYS A 187 3.06 -33.07 -19.60
CA LYS A 187 3.95 -34.07 -20.23
C LYS A 187 5.09 -33.40 -21.01
N ALA A 188 4.81 -32.28 -21.63
CA ALA A 188 5.79 -31.47 -22.33
C ALA A 188 5.79 -30.06 -21.74
N LEU A 189 6.94 -29.59 -21.34
CA LEU A 189 7.14 -28.25 -20.78
C LEU A 189 8.31 -27.57 -21.48
N ALA A 190 8.10 -26.35 -21.93
CA ALA A 190 9.14 -25.50 -22.50
C ALA A 190 8.85 -24.05 -22.11
N GLY A 191 9.88 -23.21 -22.11
CA GLY A 191 9.76 -21.80 -21.79
C GLY A 191 10.77 -20.97 -22.56
N MET A 192 10.55 -19.67 -22.60
CA MET A 192 11.47 -18.70 -23.19
C MET A 192 11.64 -17.52 -22.25
N THR A 193 12.89 -17.13 -22.03
CA THR A 193 13.22 -15.98 -21.20
C THR A 193 14.57 -15.42 -21.62
N GLY A 194 14.82 -14.14 -21.38
CA GLY A 194 16.12 -13.51 -21.59
C GLY A 194 17.15 -13.77 -20.49
N THR A 195 16.77 -14.41 -19.37
CA THR A 195 17.60 -14.53 -18.16
C THR A 195 17.73 -15.96 -17.62
N ALA A 196 17.43 -16.99 -18.45
CA ALA A 196 17.44 -18.36 -17.99
C ALA A 196 18.83 -18.94 -17.71
N GLN A 197 19.89 -18.42 -18.32
CA GLN A 197 21.23 -18.98 -18.23
C GLN A 197 21.79 -18.95 -16.81
N THR A 198 21.50 -17.90 -16.04
CA THR A 198 21.94 -17.78 -14.65
C THR A 198 21.28 -18.81 -13.73
N GLU A 199 20.06 -19.24 -14.05
CA GLU A 199 19.23 -20.16 -13.28
C GLU A 199 19.15 -21.55 -13.92
N ALA A 200 20.05 -21.90 -14.84
CA ALA A 200 20.03 -23.17 -15.57
C ALA A 200 20.05 -24.38 -14.65
N GLU A 201 20.80 -24.32 -13.56
CA GLU A 201 20.89 -25.40 -12.57
C GLU A 201 19.54 -25.62 -11.85
N GLU A 202 18.83 -24.56 -11.53
CA GLU A 202 17.51 -24.62 -10.90
C GLU A 202 16.47 -25.21 -11.84
N PHE A 203 16.44 -24.77 -13.13
CA PHE A 203 15.57 -25.38 -14.14
C PHE A 203 15.82 -26.87 -14.31
N HIS A 204 17.10 -27.27 -14.30
CA HIS A 204 17.41 -28.70 -14.40
C HIS A 204 16.98 -29.47 -13.13
N LYS A 205 17.21 -28.94 -11.93
CA LYS A 205 16.82 -29.61 -10.67
C LYS A 205 15.31 -29.76 -10.55
N ILE A 206 14.55 -28.71 -10.83
CA ILE A 206 13.09 -28.69 -10.57
C ILE A 206 12.32 -29.34 -11.69
N TYR A 207 12.61 -29.02 -12.95
CA TYR A 207 11.80 -29.40 -14.12
C TYR A 207 12.48 -30.39 -15.05
N LYS A 208 13.75 -30.70 -14.85
CA LYS A 208 14.58 -31.51 -15.74
C LYS A 208 14.71 -30.89 -17.15
N LEU A 209 14.65 -29.57 -17.22
CA LEU A 209 14.82 -28.83 -18.47
C LEU A 209 16.27 -28.37 -18.65
N GLU A 210 16.75 -28.44 -19.88
CA GLU A 210 18.02 -27.87 -20.29
C GLU A 210 17.81 -26.46 -20.81
N VAL A 211 18.73 -25.55 -20.48
CA VAL A 211 18.73 -24.18 -20.99
C VAL A 211 19.61 -24.11 -22.21
N VAL A 212 19.02 -23.72 -23.33
CA VAL A 212 19.71 -23.54 -24.61
C VAL A 212 19.75 -22.05 -24.95
N THR A 213 20.94 -21.49 -25.07
CA THR A 213 21.13 -20.11 -25.45
C THR A 213 21.02 -19.96 -26.99
N ILE A 214 20.00 -19.21 -27.41
CA ILE A 214 19.81 -18.90 -28.86
C ILE A 214 20.53 -17.57 -29.14
N PRO A 215 21.50 -17.53 -30.04
CA PRO A 215 22.20 -16.31 -30.36
C PRO A 215 21.27 -15.29 -31.03
N THR A 216 21.57 -14.00 -30.86
CA THR A 216 20.81 -12.93 -31.48
C THR A 216 20.97 -12.93 -32.99
N ASN A 217 19.90 -12.56 -33.73
CA ASN A 217 19.93 -12.48 -35.19
C ASN A 217 20.98 -11.48 -35.71
N ARG A 218 21.19 -10.38 -34.98
CA ARG A 218 22.22 -9.38 -35.27
C ARG A 218 23.18 -9.27 -34.09
N PRO A 219 24.45 -8.89 -34.33
CA PRO A 219 25.39 -8.62 -33.22
C PRO A 219 24.80 -7.60 -32.25
N CYS A 220 24.96 -7.87 -30.95
CA CYS A 220 24.59 -6.91 -29.91
C CYS A 220 25.60 -5.76 -29.91
N ILE A 221 25.12 -4.57 -30.27
CA ILE A 221 25.94 -3.33 -30.29
C ILE A 221 25.71 -2.47 -29.02
N ARG A 222 24.92 -2.99 -28.07
CA ARG A 222 24.67 -2.30 -26.77
C ARG A 222 25.99 -2.19 -26.02
N CYS A 223 26.26 -1.00 -25.53
CA CYS A 223 27.34 -0.72 -24.60
C CYS A 223 26.75 -0.45 -23.22
N ASP A 224 26.98 -1.35 -22.30
CA ASP A 224 26.55 -1.16 -20.91
C ASP A 224 27.65 -0.39 -20.17
N HIS A 225 27.27 0.74 -19.58
CA HIS A 225 28.17 1.57 -18.79
C HIS A 225 28.08 1.16 -17.32
N GLU A 226 29.17 1.42 -16.59
CA GLU A 226 29.20 1.18 -15.16
C GLU A 226 28.25 2.11 -14.38
N ASP A 227 27.80 1.65 -13.21
CA ASP A 227 26.94 2.42 -12.32
C ASP A 227 27.68 3.66 -11.82
N ARG A 228 26.93 4.78 -11.73
CA ARG A 228 27.44 6.03 -11.15
C ARG A 228 26.89 6.19 -9.75
N VAL A 229 27.80 6.33 -8.78
CA VAL A 229 27.45 6.50 -7.35
C VAL A 229 27.52 7.99 -7.00
N TYR A 230 26.47 8.51 -6.37
CA TYR A 230 26.35 9.90 -5.93
C TYR A 230 26.27 9.99 -4.41
N ARG A 231 26.73 11.11 -3.83
CA ARG A 231 26.69 11.35 -2.40
C ARG A 231 25.27 11.66 -1.90
N THR A 232 24.48 12.34 -2.73
CA THR A 232 23.12 12.77 -2.41
C THR A 232 22.14 12.41 -3.54
N GLU A 233 20.88 12.24 -3.19
CA GLU A 233 19.81 11.98 -4.18
C GLU A 233 19.64 13.18 -5.13
N ARG A 234 19.87 14.40 -4.65
CA ARG A 234 19.80 15.62 -5.45
C ARG A 234 20.85 15.64 -6.56
N GLU A 235 22.12 15.37 -6.23
CA GLU A 235 23.21 15.29 -7.23
C GLU A 235 22.92 14.21 -8.29
N LYS A 236 22.35 13.07 -7.84
CA LYS A 236 21.93 12.01 -8.76
C LYS A 236 20.89 12.53 -9.76
N TRP A 237 19.82 13.21 -9.28
CA TRP A 237 18.76 13.70 -10.16
C TRP A 237 19.26 14.81 -11.11
N GLU A 238 20.09 15.72 -10.63
CA GLU A 238 20.71 16.75 -11.46
C GLU A 238 21.53 16.13 -12.63
N SER A 239 22.34 15.13 -12.31
CA SER A 239 23.13 14.39 -13.32
C SER A 239 22.26 13.63 -14.34
N ILE A 240 21.19 12.98 -13.87
CA ILE A 240 20.24 12.27 -14.75
C ILE A 240 19.57 13.25 -15.72
N ILE A 241 19.10 14.40 -15.25
CA ILE A 241 18.44 15.42 -16.07
C ILE A 241 19.39 15.94 -17.14
N ASP A 242 20.64 16.22 -16.78
CA ASP A 242 21.64 16.72 -17.72
C ASP A 242 21.98 15.66 -18.80
N GLU A 243 22.06 14.39 -18.42
CA GLU A 243 22.30 13.32 -19.36
C GLU A 243 21.11 13.09 -20.32
N ILE A 244 19.87 13.14 -19.80
CA ILE A 244 18.66 13.08 -20.63
C ILE A 244 18.64 14.22 -21.65
N LYS A 245 18.89 15.46 -21.22
CA LYS A 245 18.95 16.62 -22.12
C LYS A 245 19.99 16.43 -23.21
N LYS A 246 21.20 16.01 -22.84
CA LYS A 246 22.30 15.77 -23.78
C LYS A 246 21.94 14.77 -24.87
N PHE A 247 21.29 13.66 -24.51
CA PHE A 247 20.89 12.65 -25.50
C PHE A 247 19.67 13.09 -26.31
N SER A 248 18.70 13.77 -25.68
CA SER A 248 17.53 14.32 -26.35
C SER A 248 17.94 15.36 -27.42
N ASP A 249 18.81 16.30 -27.04
CA ASP A 249 19.32 17.34 -27.97
C ASP A 249 20.12 16.74 -29.13
N ALA A 250 20.75 15.59 -28.91
CA ALA A 250 21.41 14.81 -29.96
C ALA A 250 20.44 13.98 -30.81
N GLY A 251 19.11 14.10 -30.61
CA GLY A 251 18.08 13.37 -31.34
C GLY A 251 18.00 11.87 -30.99
N ARG A 252 18.55 11.46 -29.84
CA ARG A 252 18.50 10.07 -29.37
C ARG A 252 17.27 9.86 -28.46
N PRO A 253 16.45 8.82 -28.69
CA PRO A 253 15.40 8.46 -27.77
C PRO A 253 15.98 7.97 -26.45
N VAL A 254 15.42 8.41 -25.33
CA VAL A 254 15.87 8.06 -23.98
C VAL A 254 14.72 7.38 -23.23
N LEU A 255 14.97 6.18 -22.70
CA LEU A 255 14.05 5.49 -21.80
C LEU A 255 14.53 5.68 -20.36
N VAL A 256 13.69 6.30 -19.55
CA VAL A 256 13.97 6.54 -18.12
C VAL A 256 13.11 5.63 -17.27
N GLY A 257 13.74 4.80 -16.46
CA GLY A 257 13.06 3.94 -15.48
C GLY A 257 13.18 4.53 -14.06
N THR A 258 12.07 4.54 -13.32
CA THR A 258 12.05 4.96 -11.92
C THR A 258 11.53 3.83 -11.04
N THR A 259 11.82 3.90 -9.72
CA THR A 259 11.39 2.88 -8.75
C THR A 259 9.95 3.04 -8.29
N SER A 260 9.32 4.21 -8.53
CA SER A 260 7.92 4.46 -8.19
C SER A 260 7.32 5.52 -9.12
N VAL A 261 5.99 5.53 -9.21
CA VAL A 261 5.23 6.53 -9.99
C VAL A 261 5.47 7.95 -9.44
N GLU A 262 5.62 8.09 -8.12
CA GLU A 262 5.89 9.39 -7.48
C GLU A 262 7.23 10.01 -7.90
N LYS A 263 8.19 9.18 -8.28
CA LYS A 263 9.51 9.60 -8.75
C LYS A 263 9.58 9.78 -10.27
N SER A 264 8.55 9.38 -10.97
CA SER A 264 8.42 9.51 -12.43
C SER A 264 7.75 10.81 -12.83
#